data_616c7aa2ded986641f034ffd8d34149e
#
_entry.id   616c7aa2ded986641f034ffd8d34149e
#
_cell.length_a   1.000
_cell.length_b   1.000
_cell.length_c   1.000
_cell.angle_alpha   90.00
_cell.angle_beta   90.00
_cell.angle_gamma   90.00
#
_symmetry.space_group_name_H-M   'P 1'
#
loop_
_entity.id
_entity.type
_entity.pdbx_description
1 polymer ?
#
loop_
_entity_poly.entity_id
_entity_poly.type
_entity_poly.pdbx_seq_one_letter_code
_entity_poly.pdbx_strand_id
1 'polypeptide(L)'
;KLGNTINKMFKFEFVIKLPMIIKFRLMRLYHEKILFKFLPKESVFTSIWRNNYWGNAESLSGPGSTLVQTEGLRKKIPEILREYEVKTIFDAPCGDLNWMSSLLEDASFKYIGGDIVKDIVDKNDLNFGKDNIDFIQFDITADPFPEADLWLCRAALYHLSNSDIVLSLERFLESNVKYILTSNCITDDEHVN
;
A
#
# COMPACT_ATOMS: atom_id res chain seq x y z
N LYS A 1 -8.63 -32.35 2.21
CA LYS A 1 -9.90 -32.71 1.53
C LYS A 1 -10.56 -31.53 0.82
N LEU A 2 -10.26 -30.26 1.21
CA LEU A 2 -10.79 -29.06 0.53
C LEU A 2 -10.14 -28.82 -0.84
N GLY A 3 -8.85 -29.12 -1.01
CA GLY A 3 -8.12 -28.90 -2.27
C GLY A 3 -8.65 -29.72 -3.47
N ASN A 4 -9.22 -30.89 -3.23
CA ASN A 4 -9.76 -31.74 -4.30
C ASN A 4 -11.18 -31.33 -4.75
N THR A 5 -11.91 -30.57 -3.96
CA THR A 5 -13.28 -30.13 -4.30
C THR A 5 -13.24 -28.91 -5.22
N ILE A 6 -12.23 -28.03 -5.07
CA ILE A 6 -12.05 -26.84 -5.90
C ILE A 6 -11.60 -27.22 -7.32
N ASN A 7 -10.78 -28.26 -7.47
CA ASN A 7 -10.35 -28.77 -8.78
C ASN A 7 -11.46 -29.45 -9.60
N LYS A 8 -12.59 -29.81 -8.96
CA LYS A 8 -13.74 -30.39 -9.66
C LYS A 8 -14.74 -29.37 -10.19
N MET A 9 -14.73 -28.13 -9.67
CA MET A 9 -15.71 -27.10 -10.06
C MET A 9 -15.35 -26.32 -11.32
N PHE A 10 -14.08 -26.31 -11.72
CA PHE A 10 -13.66 -25.70 -12.98
C PHE A 10 -12.88 -26.73 -13.79
N LYS A 11 -13.49 -27.29 -14.86
CA LYS A 11 -12.73 -28.01 -15.89
C LYS A 11 -11.75 -27.02 -16.50
N PHE A 12 -10.49 -27.14 -16.12
CA PHE A 12 -9.38 -26.26 -16.52
C PHE A 12 -9.23 -26.10 -18.05
N GLU A 13 -9.75 -27.05 -18.80
CA GLU A 13 -9.73 -27.03 -20.27
C GLU A 13 -10.58 -25.94 -20.92
N PHE A 14 -11.63 -25.43 -20.22
CA PHE A 14 -12.45 -24.35 -20.79
C PHE A 14 -11.79 -22.97 -20.64
N VAL A 15 -10.95 -22.80 -19.65
CA VAL A 15 -10.24 -21.54 -19.37
C VAL A 15 -9.06 -21.32 -20.33
N ILE A 16 -8.50 -22.40 -20.90
CA ILE A 16 -7.33 -22.33 -21.80
C ILE A 16 -7.69 -21.70 -23.15
N LYS A 17 -8.95 -21.78 -23.61
CA LYS A 17 -9.40 -21.25 -24.90
C LYS A 17 -9.88 -19.79 -24.86
N LEU A 18 -9.94 -19.17 -23.68
CA LEU A 18 -10.36 -17.77 -23.57
C LEU A 18 -9.20 -16.83 -23.94
N PRO A 19 -9.48 -15.73 -24.67
CA PRO A 19 -8.49 -14.67 -24.88
C PRO A 19 -7.86 -14.22 -23.58
N MET A 20 -6.57 -13.94 -23.57
CA MET A 20 -5.79 -13.61 -22.37
C MET A 20 -6.43 -12.47 -21.55
N ILE A 21 -7.01 -11.47 -22.21
CA ILE A 21 -7.74 -10.35 -21.60
C ILE A 21 -8.97 -10.84 -20.80
N ILE A 22 -9.73 -11.80 -21.31
CA ILE A 22 -10.92 -12.34 -20.63
C ILE A 22 -10.47 -13.21 -19.43
N LYS A 23 -9.39 -13.96 -19.60
CA LYS A 23 -8.79 -14.77 -18.53
C LYS A 23 -8.33 -13.89 -17.37
N PHE A 24 -7.64 -12.77 -17.66
CA PHE A 24 -7.25 -11.79 -16.69
C PHE A 24 -8.45 -11.12 -16.00
N ARG A 25 -9.48 -10.75 -16.73
CA ARG A 25 -10.70 -10.17 -16.18
C ARG A 25 -11.47 -11.13 -15.26
N LEU A 26 -11.59 -12.40 -15.65
CA LEU A 26 -12.25 -13.42 -14.82
C LEU A 26 -11.41 -13.76 -13.56
N MET A 27 -10.09 -13.86 -13.71
CA MET A 27 -9.19 -14.05 -12.56
C MET A 27 -9.26 -12.86 -11.60
N ARG A 28 -9.29 -11.63 -12.11
CA ARG A 28 -9.44 -10.41 -11.32
C ARG A 28 -10.77 -10.40 -10.57
N LEU A 29 -11.89 -10.71 -11.24
CA LEU A 29 -13.20 -10.79 -10.59
C LEU A 29 -13.28 -11.91 -9.53
N TYR A 30 -12.63 -13.03 -9.76
CA TYR A 30 -12.55 -14.13 -8.80
C TYR A 30 -11.73 -13.74 -7.56
N HIS A 31 -10.58 -13.10 -7.74
CA HIS A 31 -9.76 -12.59 -6.64
C HIS A 31 -10.51 -11.51 -5.84
N GLU A 32 -11.06 -10.49 -6.51
CA GLU A 32 -11.73 -9.36 -5.84
C GLU A 32 -13.01 -9.79 -5.12
N LYS A 33 -13.83 -10.65 -5.73
CA LYS A 33 -15.16 -10.97 -5.16
C LYS A 33 -15.20 -12.17 -4.23
N ILE A 34 -14.25 -13.10 -4.35
CA ILE A 34 -14.29 -14.36 -3.60
C ILE A 34 -13.08 -14.51 -2.70
N LEU A 35 -11.85 -14.46 -3.25
CA LEU A 35 -10.64 -14.71 -2.47
C LEU A 35 -10.35 -13.59 -1.46
N PHE A 36 -10.39 -12.34 -1.89
CA PHE A 36 -10.05 -11.20 -1.02
C PHE A 36 -11.02 -11.03 0.15
N LYS A 37 -12.25 -11.51 0.02
CA LYS A 37 -13.25 -11.43 1.09
C LYS A 37 -13.00 -12.40 2.26
N PHE A 38 -12.28 -13.48 2.02
CA PHE A 38 -12.10 -14.57 3.00
C PHE A 38 -10.63 -14.76 3.44
N LEU A 39 -9.70 -14.05 2.83
CA LEU A 39 -8.27 -14.13 3.18
C LEU A 39 -7.88 -13.00 4.14
N PRO A 40 -6.89 -13.25 5.02
CA PRO A 40 -6.26 -12.19 5.79
C PRO A 40 -5.71 -11.10 4.85
N LYS A 41 -5.79 -9.83 5.26
CA LYS A 41 -5.30 -8.68 4.48
C LYS A 41 -3.86 -8.86 4.02
N GLU A 42 -2.98 -9.32 4.90
CA GLU A 42 -1.59 -9.64 4.55
C GLU A 42 -1.49 -10.57 3.33
N SER A 43 -2.26 -11.67 3.34
CA SER A 43 -2.26 -12.63 2.22
C SER A 43 -2.75 -12.02 0.92
N VAL A 44 -3.75 -11.14 0.99
CA VAL A 44 -4.30 -10.42 -0.16
C VAL A 44 -3.23 -9.49 -0.76
N PHE A 45 -2.65 -8.62 0.06
CA PHE A 45 -1.65 -7.66 -0.42
C PHE A 45 -0.34 -8.34 -0.84
N THR A 46 0.06 -9.43 -0.16
CA THR A 46 1.18 -10.26 -0.60
C THR A 46 0.94 -10.86 -1.99
N SER A 47 -0.28 -11.34 -2.26
CA SER A 47 -0.64 -11.84 -3.60
C SER A 47 -0.63 -10.74 -4.65
N ILE A 48 -1.14 -9.56 -4.32
CA ILE A 48 -1.12 -8.36 -5.18
C ILE A 48 0.33 -8.00 -5.55
N TRP A 49 1.20 -7.93 -4.55
CA TRP A 49 2.62 -7.62 -4.71
C TRP A 49 3.34 -8.64 -5.60
N ARG A 50 3.29 -9.93 -5.23
CA ARG A 50 4.02 -10.99 -5.92
C ARG A 50 3.60 -11.19 -7.37
N ASN A 51 2.35 -10.89 -7.70
CA ASN A 51 1.82 -11.07 -9.04
C ASN A 51 1.82 -9.77 -9.87
N ASN A 52 2.42 -8.69 -9.38
CA ASN A 52 2.34 -7.36 -10.02
C ASN A 52 0.91 -7.03 -10.48
N TYR A 53 -0.05 -7.17 -9.58
CA TYR A 53 -1.47 -7.06 -9.89
C TYR A 53 -1.86 -5.69 -10.48
N TRP A 54 -1.17 -4.64 -10.06
CA TRP A 54 -1.36 -3.29 -10.57
C TRP A 54 -0.81 -3.10 -11.98
N GLY A 55 0.00 -4.06 -12.49
CA GLY A 55 0.45 -4.13 -13.88
C GLY A 55 1.38 -2.99 -14.29
N ASN A 56 2.14 -2.41 -13.36
CA ASN A 56 3.08 -1.34 -13.65
C ASN A 56 4.52 -1.87 -13.67
N ALA A 57 5.31 -1.47 -14.68
CA ALA A 57 6.68 -1.93 -14.87
C ALA A 57 7.68 -1.15 -13.99
N GLU A 58 7.36 0.10 -13.63
CA GLU A 58 8.23 0.97 -12.83
C GLU A 58 8.09 0.69 -11.34
N SER A 59 6.85 0.52 -10.86
CA SER A 59 6.55 0.31 -9.44
C SER A 59 5.53 -0.80 -9.25
N LEU A 60 5.85 -1.76 -8.40
CA LEU A 60 4.91 -2.82 -7.99
C LEU A 60 3.79 -2.28 -7.07
N SER A 61 3.97 -1.09 -6.48
CA SER A 61 2.93 -0.36 -5.75
C SER A 61 1.92 0.33 -6.67
N GLY A 62 2.07 0.16 -7.98
CA GLY A 62 1.11 0.60 -8.98
C GLY A 62 1.46 1.91 -9.69
N PRO A 63 0.66 2.28 -10.72
CA PRO A 63 0.95 3.44 -11.58
C PRO A 63 0.96 4.76 -10.80
N GLY A 64 0.20 4.88 -9.71
CA GLY A 64 0.21 6.05 -8.85
C GLY A 64 1.56 6.31 -8.17
N SER A 65 2.41 5.30 -8.02
CA SER A 65 3.71 5.38 -7.36
C SER A 65 4.88 5.61 -8.33
N THR A 66 4.62 5.92 -9.60
CA THR A 66 5.65 6.29 -10.58
C THR A 66 6.27 7.66 -10.27
N LEU A 67 7.50 7.88 -10.72
CA LEU A 67 8.21 9.16 -10.54
C LEU A 67 7.46 10.33 -11.18
N VAL A 68 6.82 10.12 -12.32
CA VAL A 68 6.01 11.14 -12.98
C VAL A 68 4.80 11.53 -12.13
N GLN A 69 4.05 10.56 -11.64
CA GLN A 69 2.84 10.82 -10.83
C GLN A 69 3.14 11.44 -9.46
N THR A 70 4.35 11.24 -8.95
CA THR A 70 4.76 11.72 -7.63
C THR A 70 5.64 12.96 -7.67
N GLU A 71 5.91 13.54 -8.85
CA GLU A 71 6.81 14.70 -9.00
C GLU A 71 6.39 15.88 -8.11
N GLY A 72 5.12 16.26 -8.16
CA GLY A 72 4.61 17.37 -7.34
C GLY A 72 4.72 17.08 -5.84
N LEU A 73 4.40 15.86 -5.42
CA LEU A 73 4.48 15.43 -4.03
C LEU A 73 5.94 15.44 -3.53
N ARG A 74 6.87 14.89 -4.32
CA ARG A 74 8.30 14.87 -3.97
C ARG A 74 8.88 16.27 -3.79
N LYS A 75 8.42 17.25 -4.58
CA LYS A 75 8.80 18.66 -4.41
C LYS A 75 8.19 19.27 -3.14
N LYS A 76 6.96 18.87 -2.80
CA LYS A 76 6.19 19.49 -1.71
C LYS A 76 6.51 18.92 -0.33
N ILE A 77 6.84 17.63 -0.22
CA ILE A 77 7.15 17.00 1.07
C ILE A 77 8.23 17.77 1.86
N PRO A 78 9.40 18.12 1.32
CA PRO A 78 10.40 18.85 2.08
C PRO A 78 9.93 20.21 2.61
N GLU A 79 9.01 20.88 1.92
CA GLU A 79 8.40 22.11 2.39
C GLU A 79 7.48 21.86 3.57
N ILE A 80 6.62 20.83 3.47
CA ILE A 80 5.70 20.41 4.55
C ILE A 80 6.50 20.03 5.80
N LEU A 81 7.57 19.23 5.65
CA LEU A 81 8.38 18.82 6.80
C LEU A 81 8.98 20.03 7.54
N ARG A 82 9.42 21.05 6.82
CA ARG A 82 9.94 22.29 7.43
C ARG A 82 8.84 23.14 8.06
N GLU A 83 7.71 23.31 7.36
CA GLU A 83 6.58 24.13 7.82
C GLU A 83 5.98 23.61 9.13
N TYR A 84 5.85 22.27 9.24
CA TYR A 84 5.25 21.60 10.40
C TYR A 84 6.29 21.04 11.39
N GLU A 85 7.57 21.37 11.21
CA GLU A 85 8.68 20.93 12.07
C GLU A 85 8.73 19.39 12.26
N VAL A 86 8.37 18.62 11.21
CA VAL A 86 8.35 17.16 11.23
C VAL A 86 9.78 16.62 11.22
N LYS A 87 10.12 15.84 12.23
CA LYS A 87 11.43 15.20 12.41
C LYS A 87 11.38 13.70 12.13
N THR A 88 10.22 13.08 12.32
CA THR A 88 10.01 11.65 12.10
C THR A 88 8.78 11.43 11.26
N ILE A 89 8.96 10.75 10.11
CA ILE A 89 7.88 10.30 9.24
C ILE A 89 7.64 8.81 9.49
N PHE A 90 6.38 8.44 9.68
CA PHE A 90 5.90 7.08 9.55
C PHE A 90 5.14 6.94 8.24
N ASP A 91 5.71 6.24 7.27
CA ASP A 91 5.10 6.00 5.95
C ASP A 91 4.49 4.60 5.92
N ALA A 92 3.16 4.53 6.01
CA ALA A 92 2.44 3.26 6.07
C ALA A 92 1.09 3.34 5.33
N PRO A 93 0.89 2.48 4.31
CA PRO A 93 1.83 1.51 3.76
C PRO A 93 2.90 2.18 2.87
N CYS A 94 4.16 1.80 3.04
CA CYS A 94 5.28 2.41 2.33
C CYS A 94 5.49 1.87 0.89
N GLY A 95 5.00 0.66 0.62
CA GLY A 95 5.18 0.01 -0.68
C GLY A 95 6.65 -0.21 -1.04
N ASP A 96 6.96 -0.18 -2.34
CA ASP A 96 8.29 -0.48 -2.88
C ASP A 96 9.30 0.70 -2.86
N LEU A 97 8.93 1.82 -2.24
CA LEU A 97 9.74 3.04 -2.16
C LEU A 97 10.17 3.63 -3.51
N ASN A 98 9.55 3.26 -4.63
CA ASN A 98 9.96 3.72 -5.95
C ASN A 98 10.17 5.25 -6.01
N TRP A 99 9.26 6.01 -5.44
CA TRP A 99 9.34 7.47 -5.44
C TRP A 99 9.94 8.06 -4.15
N MET A 100 9.72 7.39 -3.00
CA MET A 100 10.19 7.87 -1.70
C MET A 100 11.73 7.75 -1.59
N SER A 101 12.34 6.75 -2.23
CA SER A 101 13.78 6.52 -2.18
C SER A 101 14.60 7.77 -2.49
N SER A 102 14.16 8.58 -3.46
CA SER A 102 14.83 9.85 -3.82
C SER A 102 14.83 10.91 -2.72
N LEU A 103 13.90 10.82 -1.75
CA LEU A 103 13.87 11.72 -0.59
C LEU A 103 14.68 11.15 0.59
N LEU A 104 14.98 9.84 0.56
CA LEU A 104 15.72 9.16 1.62
C LEU A 104 17.23 9.22 1.43
N GLU A 105 17.73 9.53 0.23
CA GLU A 105 19.18 9.62 -0.05
C GLU A 105 19.87 10.61 0.90
N ASP A 106 19.33 11.82 1.02
CA ASP A 106 19.86 12.92 1.84
C ASP A 106 18.91 13.29 2.99
N ALA A 107 18.14 12.32 3.52
CA ALA A 107 17.14 12.60 4.54
C ALA A 107 17.75 13.14 5.84
N SER A 108 17.36 14.36 6.20
CA SER A 108 17.66 14.97 7.50
C SER A 108 16.62 14.65 8.57
N PHE A 109 15.66 13.79 8.25
CA PHE A 109 14.59 13.32 9.13
C PHE A 109 14.72 11.82 9.40
N LYS A 110 14.11 11.34 10.47
CA LYS A 110 13.94 9.93 10.71
C LYS A 110 12.77 9.41 9.88
N TYR A 111 12.96 8.25 9.23
CA TYR A 111 11.95 7.58 8.44
C TYR A 111 11.66 6.18 8.99
N ILE A 112 10.38 5.85 9.13
CA ILE A 112 9.90 4.53 9.48
C ILE A 112 8.94 4.09 8.38
N GLY A 113 9.34 3.11 7.58
CA GLY A 113 8.50 2.50 6.55
C GLY A 113 7.73 1.31 7.13
N GLY A 114 6.40 1.35 7.07
CA GLY A 114 5.55 0.24 7.49
C GLY A 114 4.79 -0.34 6.29
N ASP A 115 4.75 -1.68 6.19
CA ASP A 115 3.89 -2.35 5.22
C ASP A 115 3.41 -3.69 5.78
N ILE A 116 2.19 -4.10 5.42
CA ILE A 116 1.64 -5.38 5.85
C ILE A 116 2.33 -6.57 5.16
N VAL A 117 2.92 -6.33 3.99
CA VAL A 117 3.62 -7.34 3.18
C VAL A 117 5.06 -7.48 3.64
N LYS A 118 5.34 -8.57 4.33
CA LYS A 118 6.70 -8.83 4.86
C LYS A 118 7.79 -8.80 3.78
N ASP A 119 7.53 -9.33 2.59
CA ASP A 119 8.51 -9.33 1.48
C ASP A 119 8.93 -7.90 1.09
N ILE A 120 8.01 -6.93 1.18
CA ILE A 120 8.29 -5.50 0.92
C ILE A 120 9.21 -4.96 2.01
N VAL A 121 8.85 -5.20 3.27
CA VAL A 121 9.61 -4.75 4.43
C VAL A 121 11.05 -5.27 4.38
N ASP A 122 11.22 -6.58 4.21
CA ASP A 122 12.54 -7.21 4.17
C ASP A 122 13.40 -6.67 3.01
N LYS A 123 12.79 -6.46 1.83
CA LYS A 123 13.49 -5.91 0.66
C LYS A 123 13.89 -4.46 0.88
N ASN A 124 13.00 -3.65 1.46
CA ASN A 124 13.28 -2.25 1.72
C ASN A 124 14.34 -2.07 2.79
N ASP A 125 14.28 -2.86 3.87
CA ASP A 125 15.28 -2.85 4.93
C ASP A 125 16.68 -3.20 4.39
N LEU A 126 16.77 -4.24 3.57
CA LEU A 126 18.02 -4.65 2.92
C LEU A 126 18.61 -3.55 2.03
N ASN A 127 17.78 -2.80 1.32
CA ASN A 127 18.22 -1.83 0.31
C ASN A 127 18.42 -0.41 0.85
N PHE A 128 17.65 -0.02 1.87
CA PHE A 128 17.57 1.36 2.34
C PHE A 128 17.74 1.52 3.85
N GLY A 129 17.74 0.40 4.62
CA GLY A 129 17.90 0.43 6.08
C GLY A 129 19.25 1.06 6.48
N LYS A 130 19.21 2.03 7.38
CA LYS A 130 20.38 2.72 7.96
C LYS A 130 19.98 3.43 9.26
N ASP A 131 20.89 4.05 9.98
CA ASP A 131 20.70 4.62 11.33
C ASP A 131 19.42 5.45 11.53
N ASN A 132 18.96 6.17 10.50
CA ASN A 132 17.77 6.99 10.56
C ASN A 132 16.61 6.49 9.69
N ILE A 133 16.72 5.29 9.12
CA ILE A 133 15.72 4.65 8.25
C ILE A 133 15.47 3.23 8.71
N ASP A 134 14.29 2.99 9.25
CA ASP A 134 13.82 1.70 9.76
C ASP A 134 12.64 1.17 8.93
N PHE A 135 12.46 -0.16 8.89
CA PHE A 135 11.32 -0.79 8.27
C PHE A 135 10.67 -1.81 9.21
N ILE A 136 9.34 -1.79 9.26
CA ILE A 136 8.56 -2.68 10.13
C ILE A 136 7.41 -3.33 9.36
N GLN A 137 7.10 -4.59 9.65
CA GLN A 137 5.84 -5.16 9.21
C GLN A 137 4.71 -4.55 10.03
N PHE A 138 3.68 -3.99 9.35
CA PHE A 138 2.68 -3.17 10.02
C PHE A 138 1.31 -3.23 9.33
N ASP A 139 0.29 -3.59 10.09
CA ASP A 139 -1.12 -3.47 9.68
C ASP A 139 -1.71 -2.17 10.24
N ILE A 140 -1.95 -1.18 9.38
CA ILE A 140 -2.50 0.13 9.76
C ILE A 140 -3.86 0.04 10.47
N THR A 141 -4.54 -1.09 10.41
CA THR A 141 -5.86 -1.30 11.03
C THR A 141 -5.80 -2.00 12.39
N ALA A 142 -4.64 -2.57 12.77
CA ALA A 142 -4.52 -3.41 13.94
C ALA A 142 -3.37 -3.01 14.88
N ASP A 143 -2.23 -2.63 14.33
CA ASP A 143 -1.01 -2.41 15.11
C ASP A 143 -0.96 -1.01 15.74
N PRO A 144 -0.31 -0.86 16.92
CA PRO A 144 -0.08 0.43 17.52
C PRO A 144 0.96 1.22 16.72
N PHE A 145 0.67 2.49 16.45
CA PHE A 145 1.56 3.36 15.68
C PHE A 145 2.89 3.59 16.43
N PRO A 146 4.02 3.60 15.70
CA PRO A 146 5.30 3.98 16.29
C PRO A 146 5.33 5.49 16.63
N GLU A 147 6.31 5.90 17.44
CA GLU A 147 6.56 7.30 17.72
C GLU A 147 6.99 8.03 16.44
N ALA A 148 6.16 8.96 15.98
CA ALA A 148 6.40 9.77 14.80
C ALA A 148 5.67 11.12 14.89
N ASP A 149 6.06 12.09 14.06
CA ASP A 149 5.38 13.38 13.97
C ASP A 149 4.28 13.35 12.91
N LEU A 150 4.52 12.64 11.80
CA LEU A 150 3.65 12.57 10.63
C LEU A 150 3.42 11.12 10.20
N TRP A 151 2.15 10.74 10.05
CA TRP A 151 1.76 9.55 9.29
C TRP A 151 1.53 9.91 7.83
N LEU A 152 2.37 9.38 6.95
CA LEU A 152 2.18 9.44 5.50
C LEU A 152 1.41 8.20 5.05
N CYS A 153 0.14 8.39 4.62
CA CYS A 153 -0.74 7.32 4.16
C CYS A 153 -1.20 7.58 2.74
N ARG A 154 -0.37 7.21 1.78
CA ARG A 154 -0.64 7.54 0.38
C ARG A 154 -1.19 6.37 -0.40
N ALA A 155 -2.23 6.63 -1.21
CA ALA A 155 -2.83 5.67 -2.14
C ALA A 155 -3.23 4.33 -1.49
N ALA A 156 -3.67 4.35 -0.23
CA ALA A 156 -3.96 3.16 0.56
C ALA A 156 -5.41 3.04 0.99
N LEU A 157 -5.97 4.09 1.59
CA LEU A 157 -7.28 4.00 2.25
C LEU A 157 -8.41 3.59 1.30
N TYR A 158 -8.38 4.00 0.03
CA TYR A 158 -9.40 3.62 -0.94
C TYR A 158 -9.31 2.16 -1.42
N HIS A 159 -8.30 1.41 -1.00
CA HIS A 159 -8.21 -0.04 -1.19
C HIS A 159 -8.79 -0.84 -0.02
N LEU A 160 -9.17 -0.16 1.05
CA LEU A 160 -9.72 -0.77 2.25
C LEU A 160 -11.25 -0.71 2.27
N SER A 161 -11.87 -1.56 3.10
CA SER A 161 -13.28 -1.42 3.43
C SER A 161 -13.51 -0.18 4.31
N ASN A 162 -14.74 0.36 4.31
CA ASN A 162 -15.08 1.49 5.18
C ASN A 162 -14.81 1.19 6.66
N SER A 163 -15.04 -0.04 7.12
CA SER A 163 -14.71 -0.46 8.48
C SER A 163 -13.21 -0.45 8.75
N ASP A 164 -12.39 -0.89 7.81
CA ASP A 164 -10.93 -0.86 7.96
C ASP A 164 -10.37 0.57 7.92
N ILE A 165 -10.99 1.47 7.13
CA ILE A 165 -10.64 2.90 7.15
C ILE A 165 -10.91 3.49 8.54
N VAL A 166 -12.07 3.21 9.12
CA VAL A 166 -12.41 3.68 10.47
C VAL A 166 -11.41 3.14 11.49
N LEU A 167 -11.11 1.83 11.47
CA LEU A 167 -10.13 1.22 12.36
C LEU A 167 -8.74 1.87 12.23
N SER A 168 -8.26 2.13 11.02
CA SER A 168 -6.96 2.77 10.82
C SER A 168 -6.92 4.20 11.36
N LEU A 169 -8.01 4.95 11.22
CA LEU A 169 -8.12 6.29 11.81
C LEU A 169 -8.23 6.26 13.34
N GLU A 170 -8.92 5.25 13.91
CA GLU A 170 -8.95 5.04 15.36
C GLU A 170 -7.55 4.74 15.92
N ARG A 171 -6.78 3.83 15.27
CA ARG A 171 -5.38 3.58 15.66
C ARG A 171 -4.51 4.83 15.59
N PHE A 172 -4.68 5.65 14.55
CA PHE A 172 -3.99 6.93 14.45
C PHE A 172 -4.37 7.87 15.60
N LEU A 173 -5.66 8.01 15.92
CA LEU A 173 -6.15 8.88 17.00
C LEU A 173 -5.73 8.41 18.40
N GLU A 174 -5.47 7.12 18.59
CA GLU A 174 -4.94 6.55 19.83
C GLU A 174 -3.42 6.78 20.00
N SER A 175 -2.74 7.18 18.92
CA SER A 175 -1.29 7.39 18.89
C SER A 175 -0.90 8.82 19.30
N ASN A 176 0.42 9.06 19.45
CA ASN A 176 0.99 10.38 19.63
C ASN A 176 1.35 11.08 18.32
N VAL A 177 1.02 10.50 17.16
CA VAL A 177 1.30 11.08 15.84
C VAL A 177 0.41 12.29 15.61
N LYS A 178 1.04 13.45 15.34
CA LYS A 178 0.33 14.75 15.31
C LYS A 178 -0.38 15.01 13.99
N TYR A 179 0.22 14.56 12.88
CA TYR A 179 -0.23 14.91 11.55
C TYR A 179 -0.47 13.66 10.70
N ILE A 180 -1.46 13.74 9.82
CA ILE A 180 -1.67 12.76 8.74
C ILE A 180 -1.58 13.47 7.39
N LEU A 181 -0.80 12.91 6.47
CA LEU A 181 -0.79 13.30 5.06
C LEU A 181 -1.31 12.13 4.23
N THR A 182 -2.51 12.28 3.70
CA THR A 182 -3.16 11.24 2.91
C THR A 182 -3.55 11.74 1.53
N SER A 183 -3.69 10.82 0.58
CA SER A 183 -4.21 11.12 -0.75
C SER A 183 -5.72 10.97 -0.78
N ASN A 184 -6.36 11.85 -1.56
CA ASN A 184 -7.76 11.74 -1.91
C ASN A 184 -7.92 11.60 -3.43
N CYS A 185 -8.94 10.88 -3.88
CA CYS A 185 -9.37 10.89 -5.27
C CYS A 185 -10.36 12.06 -5.45
N ILE A 186 -9.94 13.08 -6.18
CA ILE A 186 -10.88 14.09 -6.68
C ILE A 186 -11.47 13.50 -7.95
N THR A 187 -12.77 13.19 -7.94
CA THR A 187 -13.51 12.87 -9.16
C THR A 187 -14.24 14.14 -9.60
N ASP A 188 -14.17 14.45 -10.90
CA ASP A 188 -14.93 15.59 -11.47
C ASP A 188 -16.44 15.30 -11.53
N ASP A 189 -16.87 14.11 -11.15
CA ASP A 189 -18.28 13.73 -11.07
C ASP A 189 -18.90 14.37 -9.83
N GLU A 190 -19.89 15.23 -10.04
CA GLU A 190 -20.77 15.72 -8.98
C GLU A 190 -21.33 14.50 -8.22
N HIS A 191 -20.99 14.37 -6.95
CA HIS A 191 -21.59 13.38 -6.09
C HIS A 191 -23.10 13.69 -6.00
N VAL A 192 -23.90 12.97 -6.77
CA VAL A 192 -25.35 12.91 -6.57
C VAL A 192 -25.56 12.16 -5.26
N ASN A 193 -25.89 12.91 -4.21
CA ASN A 193 -26.30 12.38 -2.91
C ASN A 193 -27.64 11.64 -3.03
#